data_c9bde0637fa2ebbacf99087d01473d37
#
_entry.id   c9bde0637fa2ebbacf99087d01473d37
#
_cell.length_a   1.000
_cell.length_b   1.000
_cell.length_c   1.000
_cell.angle_alpha   90.00
_cell.angle_beta   90.00
_cell.angle_gamma   90.00
#
_symmetry.space_group_name_H-M   'P 1'
#
loop_
_entity.id
_entity.type
_entity.pdbx_description
1 polymer ?
#
loop_
_entity_poly.entity_id
_entity_poly.type
_entity_poly.pdbx_seq_one_letter_code
_entity_poly.pdbx_strand_id
1 'polypeptide(L)'
;LRSNYVLLLNLFRDQLDRCGEIDRIQTSIAGALIASPDTVLVYNADDPLCARIADEVPNRTVAFGLSESMGLAQNTVTDAQMCQKCDGMVRYHYRQYGQLGDYFCDQCDFARPTLDFAGRDIAIGPAGVTMEVCGPAGCESVHTPQPTPYAAYNLVASYALCREVGIPTADFQRAQDAFNPRNGRLQRYRLGGRDVLLNLAKNPTGFNQNLKIVEADRGPKMVAFFINDQVADGRDISWIWDIDFEELAGQPDTVVFAGGSRAHDLAVRLKYAGIEAAVIESIEDAFARLGALTA
;
A
#
# COMPACT_ATOMS: atom_id res chain seq x y z
N LEU A 1 15.21 -5.45 -21.18
CA LEU A 1 14.98 -4.00 -21.14
C LEU A 1 16.13 -3.35 -20.38
N ARG A 2 16.78 -2.36 -20.95
CA ARG A 2 17.74 -1.50 -20.23
C ARG A 2 16.99 -0.21 -19.88
N SER A 3 16.83 0.07 -18.60
CA SER A 3 16.22 1.31 -18.10
C SER A 3 17.27 2.21 -17.49
N ASN A 4 17.07 3.52 -17.56
CA ASN A 4 17.97 4.49 -16.92
C ASN A 4 17.69 4.54 -15.41
N TYR A 5 16.44 4.37 -15.01
CA TYR A 5 15.99 4.39 -13.63
C TYR A 5 15.02 3.24 -13.36
N VAL A 6 15.09 2.70 -12.17
CA VAL A 6 14.09 1.80 -11.58
C VAL A 6 13.61 2.43 -10.29
N LEU A 7 12.30 2.62 -10.15
CA LEU A 7 11.68 3.05 -8.90
C LEU A 7 11.04 1.84 -8.22
N LEU A 8 11.56 1.46 -7.06
CA LEU A 8 11.10 0.33 -6.26
C LEU A 8 10.37 0.84 -5.01
N LEU A 9 9.04 0.70 -4.99
CA LEU A 9 8.19 1.27 -3.95
C LEU A 9 8.12 0.40 -2.70
N ASN A 10 7.86 -0.89 -2.87
CA ASN A 10 7.74 -1.88 -1.81
C ASN A 10 7.62 -3.29 -2.42
N LEU A 11 7.82 -4.30 -1.56
CA LEU A 11 7.62 -5.70 -1.90
C LEU A 11 6.69 -6.33 -0.87
N PHE A 12 5.42 -6.50 -1.22
CA PHE A 12 4.45 -7.25 -0.45
C PHE A 12 4.09 -8.54 -1.17
N ARG A 13 3.66 -9.55 -0.43
CA ARG A 13 3.10 -10.76 -1.02
C ARG A 13 1.94 -10.38 -1.94
N ASP A 14 2.00 -10.84 -3.18
CA ASP A 14 0.96 -10.62 -4.18
C ASP A 14 0.94 -11.81 -5.15
N GLN A 15 -0.19 -12.47 -5.25
CA GLN A 15 -0.43 -13.56 -6.21
C GLN A 15 0.72 -14.60 -6.21
N LEU A 16 0.97 -15.26 -5.07
CA LEU A 16 2.07 -16.22 -4.91
C LEU A 16 2.04 -17.36 -5.95
N ASP A 17 0.84 -17.77 -6.37
CA ASP A 17 0.63 -18.77 -7.43
C ASP A 17 1.17 -18.33 -8.81
N ARG A 18 1.36 -17.04 -9.04
CA ARG A 18 1.87 -16.48 -10.31
C ARG A 18 3.28 -15.93 -10.19
N CYS A 19 3.55 -15.18 -9.14
CA CYS A 19 4.81 -14.45 -8.96
C CYS A 19 5.84 -15.27 -8.16
N GLY A 20 5.38 -16.29 -7.42
CA GLY A 20 6.19 -17.06 -6.48
C GLY A 20 6.47 -16.28 -5.19
N GLU A 21 7.32 -16.83 -4.36
CA GLU A 21 7.75 -16.24 -3.10
C GLU A 21 8.52 -14.94 -3.30
N ILE A 22 8.50 -14.07 -2.29
CA ILE A 22 9.15 -12.75 -2.31
C ILE A 22 10.64 -12.87 -2.63
N ASP A 23 11.34 -13.86 -2.09
CA ASP A 23 12.77 -14.09 -2.35
C ASP A 23 13.07 -14.29 -3.84
N ARG A 24 12.19 -14.97 -4.57
CA ARG A 24 12.31 -15.13 -6.02
C ARG A 24 12.15 -13.78 -6.75
N ILE A 25 11.25 -12.95 -6.27
CA ILE A 25 11.04 -11.61 -6.84
C ILE A 25 12.26 -10.74 -6.57
N GLN A 26 12.79 -10.75 -5.34
CA GLN A 26 14.03 -10.03 -4.98
C GLN A 26 15.20 -10.47 -5.87
N THR A 27 15.44 -11.78 -6.00
CA THR A 27 16.50 -12.34 -6.85
C THR A 27 16.34 -11.92 -8.31
N SER A 28 15.11 -11.90 -8.82
CA SER A 28 14.83 -11.51 -10.21
C SER A 28 15.10 -10.02 -10.44
N ILE A 29 14.72 -9.15 -9.51
CA ILE A 29 14.97 -7.71 -9.58
C ILE A 29 16.47 -7.44 -9.47
N ALA A 30 17.16 -8.03 -8.49
CA ALA A 30 18.61 -7.89 -8.31
C ALA A 30 19.37 -8.35 -9.57
N GLY A 31 19.01 -9.51 -10.11
CA GLY A 31 19.60 -10.02 -11.36
C GLY A 31 19.42 -9.09 -12.56
N ALA A 32 18.25 -8.47 -12.69
CA ALA A 32 17.98 -7.49 -13.75
C ALA A 32 18.80 -6.21 -13.59
N LEU A 33 18.98 -5.72 -12.35
CA LEU A 33 19.81 -4.57 -12.03
C LEU A 33 21.30 -4.87 -12.29
N ILE A 34 21.82 -6.00 -11.85
CA ILE A 34 23.20 -6.43 -12.11
C ILE A 34 23.48 -6.51 -13.62
N ALA A 35 22.50 -7.00 -14.40
CA ALA A 35 22.61 -7.04 -15.86
C ALA A 35 22.51 -5.66 -16.53
N SER A 36 22.20 -4.59 -15.79
CA SER A 36 22.06 -3.22 -16.27
C SER A 36 22.76 -2.23 -15.33
N PRO A 37 24.10 -2.25 -15.26
CA PRO A 37 24.88 -1.56 -14.21
C PRO A 37 24.74 -0.02 -14.24
N ASP A 38 24.37 0.55 -15.38
CA ASP A 38 24.14 2.01 -15.51
C ASP A 38 22.78 2.45 -14.99
N THR A 39 21.88 1.51 -14.67
CA THR A 39 20.56 1.82 -14.10
C THR A 39 20.69 2.35 -12.69
N VAL A 40 20.03 3.46 -12.39
CA VAL A 40 19.91 4.00 -11.03
C VAL A 40 18.71 3.36 -10.35
N LEU A 41 18.92 2.79 -9.16
CA LEU A 41 17.86 2.25 -8.34
C LEU A 41 17.41 3.31 -7.32
N VAL A 42 16.20 3.86 -7.52
CA VAL A 42 15.50 4.69 -6.53
C VAL A 42 14.60 3.76 -5.72
N TYR A 43 14.81 3.62 -4.42
CA TYR A 43 14.14 2.59 -3.64
C TYR A 43 13.65 3.07 -2.28
N ASN A 44 12.59 2.44 -1.80
CA ASN A 44 12.05 2.67 -0.48
C ASN A 44 12.94 2.02 0.59
N ALA A 45 13.69 2.84 1.32
CA ALA A 45 14.57 2.38 2.38
C ALA A 45 13.81 1.94 3.65
N ASP A 46 12.55 2.36 3.80
CA ASP A 46 11.69 1.91 4.90
C ASP A 46 11.19 0.46 4.71
N ASP A 47 11.38 -0.11 3.50
CA ASP A 47 11.07 -1.52 3.23
C ASP A 47 12.36 -2.36 3.32
N PRO A 48 12.51 -3.24 4.33
CA PRO A 48 13.69 -4.09 4.47
C PRO A 48 13.93 -5.02 3.27
N LEU A 49 12.86 -5.39 2.54
CA LEU A 49 12.97 -6.22 1.34
C LEU A 49 13.54 -5.44 0.15
N CYS A 50 13.18 -4.16 0.01
CA CYS A 50 13.76 -3.26 -1.00
C CYS A 50 15.21 -2.89 -0.65
N ALA A 51 15.49 -2.63 0.61
CA ALA A 51 16.83 -2.30 1.09
C ALA A 51 17.80 -3.48 0.90
N ARG A 52 17.34 -4.72 1.05
CA ARG A 52 18.13 -5.91 0.76
C ARG A 52 18.59 -5.95 -0.70
N ILE A 53 17.70 -5.65 -1.65
CA ILE A 53 18.06 -5.58 -3.07
C ILE A 53 19.13 -4.49 -3.30
N ALA A 54 18.94 -3.31 -2.71
CA ALA A 54 19.89 -2.21 -2.85
C ALA A 54 21.29 -2.55 -2.31
N ASP A 55 21.36 -3.36 -1.25
CA ASP A 55 22.63 -3.83 -0.64
C ASP A 55 23.35 -4.90 -1.50
N GLU A 56 22.62 -5.63 -2.35
CA GLU A 56 23.16 -6.70 -3.18
C GLU A 56 23.61 -6.28 -4.59
N VAL A 57 23.22 -5.10 -5.05
CA VAL A 57 23.48 -4.67 -6.43
C VAL A 57 24.60 -3.61 -6.50
N PRO A 58 25.42 -3.63 -7.57
CA PRO A 58 26.50 -2.65 -7.76
C PRO A 58 26.01 -1.30 -8.30
N ASN A 59 24.73 -1.17 -8.57
CA ASN A 59 24.12 0.01 -9.16
C ASN A 59 24.17 1.23 -8.23
N ARG A 60 24.18 2.43 -8.78
CA ARG A 60 23.93 3.64 -7.98
C ARG A 60 22.54 3.55 -7.39
N THR A 61 22.45 3.76 -6.09
CA THR A 61 21.19 3.71 -5.35
C THR A 61 20.81 5.10 -4.82
N VAL A 62 19.51 5.35 -4.69
CA VAL A 62 18.92 6.54 -4.09
C VAL A 62 17.83 6.09 -3.13
N ALA A 63 18.04 6.31 -1.85
CA ALA A 63 17.16 5.87 -0.77
C ALA A 63 16.10 6.93 -0.47
N PHE A 64 14.82 6.55 -0.48
CA PHE A 64 13.76 7.42 0.03
C PHE A 64 12.98 6.73 1.15
N GLY A 65 12.33 7.52 1.99
CA GLY A 65 11.50 7.03 3.07
C GLY A 65 10.86 8.17 3.87
N LEU A 66 10.22 7.84 4.98
CA LEU A 66 9.62 8.80 5.90
C LEU A 66 10.46 8.87 7.18
N SER A 67 10.86 10.07 7.59
CA SER A 67 11.74 10.26 8.75
C SER A 67 11.01 10.37 10.09
N GLU A 68 9.68 10.20 10.08
CA GLU A 68 8.83 10.23 11.27
C GLU A 68 7.68 9.23 11.17
N SER A 69 7.09 8.89 12.31
CA SER A 69 5.91 8.03 12.38
C SER A 69 4.65 8.80 11.98
N MET A 70 3.82 8.19 11.14
CA MET A 70 2.46 8.69 10.86
C MET A 70 1.45 8.32 11.97
N GLY A 71 1.87 7.63 13.03
CA GLY A 71 0.99 7.23 14.13
C GLY A 71 -0.10 6.22 13.74
N LEU A 72 0.12 5.42 12.71
CA LEU A 72 -0.87 4.46 12.23
C LEU A 72 -0.98 3.25 13.16
N ALA A 73 -2.19 2.69 13.25
CA ALA A 73 -2.40 1.42 13.90
C ALA A 73 -1.62 0.31 13.18
N GLN A 74 -1.03 -0.59 13.95
CA GLN A 74 -0.18 -1.65 13.41
C GLN A 74 -1.02 -2.79 12.83
N ASN A 75 -0.60 -3.28 11.67
CA ASN A 75 -1.16 -4.50 11.09
C ASN A 75 -0.68 -5.74 11.84
N THR A 76 -1.53 -6.77 11.88
CA THR A 76 -1.22 -8.04 12.55
C THR A 76 -0.17 -8.83 11.78
N VAL A 77 -0.26 -8.83 10.45
CA VAL A 77 0.63 -9.59 9.54
C VAL A 77 1.63 -8.65 8.86
N THR A 78 2.87 -9.09 8.75
CA THR A 78 3.95 -8.43 8.01
C THR A 78 4.78 -9.46 7.24
N ASP A 79 5.25 -9.10 6.06
CA ASP A 79 5.99 -9.99 5.16
C ASP A 79 7.50 -10.07 5.48
N ALA A 80 8.04 -9.18 6.33
CA ALA A 80 9.44 -9.14 6.70
C ALA A 80 9.61 -9.11 8.23
N GLN A 81 9.37 -10.25 8.88
CA GLN A 81 9.60 -10.41 10.32
C GLN A 81 11.05 -10.81 10.64
N MET A 82 11.65 -11.62 9.76
CA MET A 82 13.03 -12.07 9.92
C MET A 82 14.02 -11.12 9.21
N CYS A 83 15.21 -11.03 9.76
CA CYS A 83 16.28 -10.23 9.16
C CYS A 83 16.64 -10.77 7.77
N GLN A 84 16.91 -9.86 6.85
CA GLN A 84 17.28 -10.21 5.48
C GLN A 84 18.76 -10.61 5.33
N LYS A 85 19.58 -10.51 6.40
CA LYS A 85 21.01 -10.86 6.41
C LYS A 85 21.38 -11.99 7.37
N CYS A 86 20.59 -12.23 8.40
CA CYS A 86 20.87 -13.24 9.41
C CYS A 86 19.55 -13.84 9.95
N ASP A 87 19.66 -14.74 10.94
CA ASP A 87 18.49 -15.40 11.56
C ASP A 87 17.81 -14.55 12.66
N GLY A 88 18.23 -13.29 12.83
CA GLY A 88 17.66 -12.35 13.79
C GLY A 88 16.29 -11.83 13.38
N MET A 89 15.65 -11.11 14.31
CA MET A 89 14.35 -10.50 14.07
C MET A 89 14.49 -9.03 13.68
N VAL A 90 13.64 -8.59 12.77
CA VAL A 90 13.49 -7.17 12.45
C VAL A 90 12.70 -6.49 13.58
N ARG A 91 13.29 -5.43 14.14
CA ARG A 91 12.71 -4.54 15.15
C ARG A 91 12.52 -3.15 14.56
N TYR A 92 11.67 -2.34 15.18
CA TYR A 92 11.33 -1.01 14.67
C TYR A 92 11.43 0.05 15.76
N HIS A 93 12.03 1.19 15.41
CA HIS A 93 11.86 2.41 16.20
C HIS A 93 10.43 2.94 16.03
N TYR A 94 9.92 2.92 14.78
CA TYR A 94 8.50 3.06 14.45
C TYR A 94 8.19 2.28 13.17
N ARG A 95 6.98 1.78 13.09
CA ARG A 95 6.45 1.07 11.92
C ARG A 95 5.22 1.81 11.40
N GLN A 96 5.12 1.98 10.09
CA GLN A 96 4.00 2.65 9.45
C GLN A 96 2.86 1.65 9.20
N TYR A 97 3.01 0.81 8.20
CA TYR A 97 2.11 -0.31 7.89
C TYR A 97 2.87 -1.44 7.19
N GLY A 98 2.37 -2.67 7.28
CA GLY A 98 3.11 -3.83 6.80
C GLY A 98 4.49 -3.90 7.44
N GLN A 99 5.54 -4.01 6.62
CA GLN A 99 6.94 -3.99 7.08
C GLN A 99 7.62 -2.62 6.94
N LEU A 100 6.91 -1.58 6.50
CA LEU A 100 7.50 -0.26 6.25
C LEU A 100 7.75 0.50 7.56
N GLY A 101 8.94 1.08 7.70
CA GLY A 101 9.29 1.90 8.86
C GLY A 101 10.77 2.06 9.12
N ASP A 102 11.11 2.60 10.26
CA ASP A 102 12.50 2.69 10.74
C ASP A 102 12.87 1.43 11.49
N TYR A 103 13.52 0.51 10.79
CA TYR A 103 13.83 -0.83 11.26
C TYR A 103 15.32 -1.05 11.54
N PHE A 104 15.59 -2.05 12.36
CA PHE A 104 16.92 -2.59 12.63
C PHE A 104 16.85 -4.09 12.99
N CYS A 105 17.94 -4.81 12.79
CA CYS A 105 18.05 -6.20 13.26
C CYS A 105 18.52 -6.22 14.71
N ASP A 106 17.97 -7.17 15.49
CA ASP A 106 18.39 -7.35 16.90
C ASP A 106 19.70 -8.15 17.05
N GLN A 107 20.26 -8.70 15.97
CA GLN A 107 21.46 -9.57 16.00
C GLN A 107 22.59 -9.15 15.06
N CYS A 108 22.35 -8.31 14.05
CA CYS A 108 23.39 -7.85 13.12
C CYS A 108 23.23 -6.35 12.79
N ASP A 109 24.08 -5.85 11.90
CA ASP A 109 24.10 -4.45 11.46
C ASP A 109 23.04 -4.07 10.42
N PHE A 110 22.16 -5.01 10.04
CA PHE A 110 21.09 -4.71 9.08
C PHE A 110 20.08 -3.76 9.69
N ALA A 111 20.01 -2.56 9.14
CA ALA A 111 19.11 -1.51 9.57
C ALA A 111 18.67 -0.66 8.37
N ARG A 112 17.67 0.18 8.58
CA ARG A 112 17.25 1.13 7.58
C ARG A 112 18.41 2.03 7.16
N PRO A 113 18.72 2.11 5.86
CA PRO A 113 19.76 3.01 5.36
C PRO A 113 19.44 4.48 5.60
N THR A 114 20.47 5.33 5.57
CA THR A 114 20.27 6.78 5.54
C THR A 114 19.48 7.19 4.29
N LEU A 115 18.51 8.07 4.49
CA LEU A 115 17.63 8.53 3.41
C LEU A 115 18.32 9.66 2.62
N ASP A 116 18.34 9.52 1.29
CA ASP A 116 18.71 10.61 0.37
C ASP A 116 17.54 11.59 0.20
N PHE A 117 16.30 11.06 0.24
CA PHE A 117 15.07 11.85 0.25
C PHE A 117 14.18 11.42 1.43
N ALA A 118 13.96 12.32 2.35
CA ALA A 118 13.23 12.07 3.59
C ALA A 118 11.95 12.90 3.66
N GLY A 119 10.79 12.23 3.74
CA GLY A 119 9.51 12.88 4.03
C GLY A 119 9.35 13.13 5.52
N ARG A 120 8.92 14.34 5.90
CA ARG A 120 8.64 14.74 7.28
C ARG A 120 7.50 15.77 7.35
N ASP A 121 7.07 16.13 8.56
CA ASP A 121 5.96 17.05 8.81
C ASP A 121 4.69 16.60 8.04
N ILE A 122 4.38 15.29 8.17
CA ILE A 122 3.38 14.61 7.37
C ILE A 122 1.98 14.88 7.93
N ALA A 123 1.14 15.56 7.15
CA ALA A 123 -0.25 15.78 7.46
C ALA A 123 -1.16 15.04 6.46
N ILE A 124 -2.00 14.14 6.98
CA ILE A 124 -3.00 13.40 6.19
C ILE A 124 -4.39 13.89 6.59
N GLY A 125 -5.15 14.38 5.61
CA GLY A 125 -6.49 14.90 5.84
C GLY A 125 -7.40 14.71 4.62
N PRO A 126 -8.65 15.17 4.67
CA PRO A 126 -9.60 15.00 3.56
C PRO A 126 -9.14 15.65 2.24
N ALA A 127 -8.27 16.66 2.32
CA ALA A 127 -7.70 17.34 1.15
C ALA A 127 -6.51 16.57 0.52
N GLY A 128 -6.02 15.54 1.18
CA GLY A 128 -4.87 14.75 0.70
C GLY A 128 -3.75 14.64 1.73
N VAL A 129 -2.53 14.45 1.24
CA VAL A 129 -1.31 14.41 2.04
C VAL A 129 -0.45 15.62 1.70
N THR A 130 0.02 16.32 2.73
CA THR A 130 1.03 17.38 2.64
C THR A 130 2.24 16.96 3.47
N MET A 131 3.44 17.22 2.98
CA MET A 131 4.69 16.96 3.71
C MET A 131 5.82 17.86 3.22
N GLU A 132 6.86 18.00 4.01
CA GLU A 132 8.17 18.40 3.52
C GLU A 132 8.96 17.20 3.03
N VAL A 133 9.61 17.31 1.88
CA VAL A 133 10.61 16.34 1.43
C VAL A 133 11.97 17.01 1.42
N CYS A 134 12.87 16.50 2.28
CA CYS A 134 14.25 16.94 2.38
C CYS A 134 15.13 16.04 1.52
N GLY A 135 15.94 16.64 0.65
CA GLY A 135 16.89 15.97 -0.22
C GLY A 135 18.20 16.73 -0.33
N PRO A 136 19.11 16.35 -1.24
CA PRO A 136 20.43 16.98 -1.38
C PRO A 136 20.39 18.50 -1.66
N ALA A 137 19.30 19.01 -2.23
CA ALA A 137 19.12 20.43 -2.56
C ALA A 137 18.41 21.24 -1.46
N GLY A 138 18.04 20.62 -0.35
CA GLY A 138 17.26 21.23 0.73
C GLY A 138 15.89 20.58 0.89
N CYS A 139 15.00 21.25 1.63
CA CYS A 139 13.66 20.77 1.92
C CYS A 139 12.62 21.58 1.14
N GLU A 140 11.64 20.91 0.59
CA GLU A 140 10.56 21.48 -0.21
C GLU A 140 9.22 20.93 0.26
N SER A 141 8.22 21.80 0.39
CA SER A 141 6.85 21.40 0.70
C SER A 141 6.15 20.87 -0.55
N VAL A 142 5.57 19.69 -0.45
CA VAL A 142 4.84 19.03 -1.55
C VAL A 142 3.53 18.45 -1.04
N HIS A 143 2.55 18.30 -1.95
CA HIS A 143 1.28 17.68 -1.61
C HIS A 143 0.73 16.81 -2.74
N THR A 144 -0.21 15.91 -2.38
CA THR A 144 -1.02 15.12 -3.30
C THR A 144 -2.47 15.11 -2.82
N PRO A 145 -3.46 15.15 -3.73
CA PRO A 145 -4.88 15.15 -3.32
C PRO A 145 -5.40 13.81 -2.83
N GLN A 146 -4.53 12.79 -2.69
CA GLN A 146 -4.92 11.46 -2.23
C GLN A 146 -4.82 11.36 -0.70
N PRO A 147 -5.95 11.18 0.04
CA PRO A 147 -5.97 11.21 1.50
C PRO A 147 -5.68 9.82 2.11
N THR A 148 -4.55 9.22 1.77
CA THR A 148 -4.21 7.87 2.25
C THR A 148 -2.77 7.76 2.73
N PRO A 149 -2.47 6.92 3.72
CA PRO A 149 -1.10 6.73 4.21
C PRO A 149 -0.11 6.28 3.11
N TYR A 150 -0.54 5.40 2.21
CA TYR A 150 0.34 4.95 1.12
C TYR A 150 0.63 6.07 0.10
N ALA A 151 -0.23 7.11 0.02
CA ALA A 151 0.03 8.27 -0.82
C ALA A 151 1.23 9.08 -0.34
N ALA A 152 1.55 9.06 0.96
CA ALA A 152 2.77 9.67 1.48
C ALA A 152 4.03 9.03 0.86
N TYR A 153 4.08 7.68 0.84
CA TYR A 153 5.19 6.97 0.19
C TYR A 153 5.24 7.21 -1.31
N ASN A 154 4.09 7.19 -2.00
CA ASN A 154 4.03 7.47 -3.44
C ASN A 154 4.49 8.89 -3.76
N LEU A 155 4.18 9.85 -2.90
CA LEU A 155 4.56 11.26 -3.05
C LEU A 155 6.08 11.43 -2.91
N VAL A 156 6.70 10.93 -1.83
CA VAL A 156 8.16 11.02 -1.65
C VAL A 156 8.92 10.24 -2.73
N ALA A 157 8.43 9.06 -3.12
CA ALA A 157 9.03 8.23 -4.16
C ALA A 157 9.03 8.93 -5.53
N SER A 158 7.89 9.45 -5.95
CA SER A 158 7.77 10.15 -7.23
C SER A 158 8.53 11.47 -7.21
N TYR A 159 8.55 12.18 -6.08
CA TYR A 159 9.37 13.38 -5.91
C TYR A 159 10.86 13.06 -6.04
N ALA A 160 11.36 12.05 -5.32
CA ALA A 160 12.76 11.63 -5.40
C ALA A 160 13.19 11.31 -6.84
N LEU A 161 12.40 10.50 -7.55
CA LEU A 161 12.67 10.19 -8.96
C LEU A 161 12.64 11.45 -9.84
N CYS A 162 11.65 12.33 -9.68
CA CYS A 162 11.57 13.58 -10.44
C CYS A 162 12.78 14.47 -10.22
N ARG A 163 13.27 14.59 -8.99
CA ARG A 163 14.48 15.36 -8.67
C ARG A 163 15.74 14.74 -9.27
N GLU A 164 15.85 13.41 -9.25
CA GLU A 164 16.94 12.67 -9.86
C GLU A 164 17.02 12.87 -11.40
N VAL A 165 15.89 13.00 -12.06
CA VAL A 165 15.84 13.27 -13.51
C VAL A 165 15.82 14.77 -13.85
N GLY A 166 15.97 15.65 -12.84
CA GLY A 166 16.11 17.10 -13.04
C GLY A 166 14.79 17.86 -13.21
N ILE A 167 13.64 17.26 -12.84
CA ILE A 167 12.34 17.93 -12.88
C ILE A 167 12.23 18.89 -11.68
N PRO A 168 11.93 20.20 -11.91
CA PRO A 168 11.74 21.16 -10.83
C PRO A 168 10.53 20.83 -9.95
N THR A 169 10.58 21.18 -8.67
CA THR A 169 9.48 20.99 -7.71
C THR A 169 8.17 21.60 -8.18
N ALA A 170 8.20 22.79 -8.78
CA ALA A 170 7.00 23.44 -9.30
C ALA A 170 6.29 22.64 -10.42
N ASP A 171 7.07 21.97 -11.28
CA ASP A 171 6.53 21.14 -12.37
C ASP A 171 5.97 19.84 -11.80
N PHE A 172 6.67 19.24 -10.85
CA PHE A 172 6.19 18.09 -10.10
C PHE A 172 4.85 18.40 -9.41
N GLN A 173 4.76 19.54 -8.70
CA GLN A 173 3.55 19.90 -7.98
C GLN A 173 2.37 20.15 -8.92
N ARG A 174 2.58 20.82 -10.06
CA ARG A 174 1.52 20.98 -11.07
C ARG A 174 0.98 19.63 -11.58
N ALA A 175 1.86 18.63 -11.72
CA ALA A 175 1.43 17.29 -12.12
C ALA A 175 0.64 16.59 -11.02
N GLN A 176 1.03 16.76 -9.74
CA GLN A 176 0.28 16.23 -8.60
C GLN A 176 -1.11 16.86 -8.48
N ASP A 177 -1.22 18.17 -8.67
CA ASP A 177 -2.50 18.92 -8.60
C ASP A 177 -3.47 18.47 -9.69
N ALA A 178 -2.94 18.13 -10.88
CA ALA A 178 -3.72 17.63 -12.00
C ALA A 178 -4.01 16.12 -11.92
N PHE A 179 -3.43 15.40 -10.94
CA PHE A 179 -3.56 13.97 -10.84
C PHE A 179 -4.97 13.56 -10.42
N ASN A 180 -5.61 12.75 -11.23
CA ASN A 180 -6.91 12.17 -10.94
C ASN A 180 -6.80 10.63 -10.97
N PRO A 181 -7.00 9.94 -9.84
CA PRO A 181 -6.96 8.48 -9.80
C PRO A 181 -7.98 7.87 -10.76
N ARG A 182 -7.58 6.81 -11.48
CA ARG A 182 -8.41 6.06 -12.42
C ARG A 182 -8.27 4.56 -12.17
N ASN A 183 -8.98 3.76 -12.94
CA ASN A 183 -8.88 2.29 -12.94
C ASN A 183 -9.18 1.66 -11.58
N GLY A 184 -10.26 2.11 -10.92
CA GLY A 184 -10.68 1.56 -9.63
C GLY A 184 -9.82 1.97 -8.44
N ARG A 185 -9.00 3.02 -8.54
CA ARG A 185 -8.18 3.52 -7.43
C ARG A 185 -8.82 4.76 -6.83
N LEU A 186 -9.46 4.64 -5.65
CA LEU A 186 -10.16 5.72 -4.94
C LEU A 186 -11.13 6.51 -5.83
N GLN A 187 -11.76 5.84 -6.77
CA GLN A 187 -12.71 6.48 -7.69
C GLN A 187 -14.03 6.77 -6.97
N ARG A 188 -14.45 8.01 -7.04
CA ARG A 188 -15.71 8.45 -6.46
C ARG A 188 -16.77 8.57 -7.54
N TYR A 189 -17.95 8.05 -7.23
CA TYR A 189 -19.14 8.13 -8.07
C TYR A 189 -20.31 8.65 -7.25
N ARG A 190 -21.31 9.21 -7.93
CA ARG A 190 -22.60 9.52 -7.32
C ARG A 190 -23.69 8.73 -8.04
N LEU A 191 -24.24 7.75 -7.34
CA LEU A 191 -25.22 6.82 -7.89
C LEU A 191 -26.49 6.85 -7.05
N GLY A 192 -27.66 7.14 -7.66
CA GLY A 192 -28.92 7.18 -6.92
C GLY A 192 -28.93 8.15 -5.73
N GLY A 193 -28.22 9.29 -5.84
CA GLY A 193 -28.09 10.28 -4.75
C GLY A 193 -27.10 9.91 -3.66
N ARG A 194 -26.41 8.77 -3.74
CA ARG A 194 -25.44 8.26 -2.78
C ARG A 194 -24.01 8.44 -3.28
N ASP A 195 -23.09 8.71 -2.37
CA ASP A 195 -21.66 8.73 -2.69
C ASP A 195 -21.13 7.30 -2.65
N VAL A 196 -20.42 6.90 -3.69
CA VAL A 196 -19.84 5.56 -3.85
C VAL A 196 -18.35 5.70 -4.05
N LEU A 197 -17.56 5.01 -3.23
CA LEU A 197 -16.12 4.89 -3.36
C LEU A 197 -15.78 3.50 -3.91
N LEU A 198 -15.17 3.45 -5.08
CA LEU A 198 -14.63 2.22 -5.66
C LEU A 198 -13.12 2.18 -5.44
N ASN A 199 -12.64 1.12 -4.81
CA ASN A 199 -11.21 0.92 -4.64
C ASN A 199 -10.82 -0.54 -4.86
N LEU A 200 -9.74 -0.75 -5.62
CA LEU A 200 -9.19 -2.07 -5.92
C LEU A 200 -8.12 -2.42 -4.88
N ALA A 201 -8.23 -3.63 -4.35
CA ALA A 201 -7.17 -4.31 -3.59
C ALA A 201 -7.06 -5.75 -4.08
N LYS A 202 -5.85 -6.31 -4.07
CA LYS A 202 -5.58 -7.67 -4.56
C LYS A 202 -4.55 -8.41 -3.71
N ASN A 203 -4.16 -7.84 -2.59
CA ASN A 203 -3.28 -8.46 -1.59
C ASN A 203 -3.64 -7.97 -0.18
N PRO A 204 -3.18 -8.65 0.89
CA PRO A 204 -3.55 -8.30 2.27
C PRO A 204 -3.21 -6.86 2.63
N THR A 205 -2.01 -6.40 2.33
CA THR A 205 -1.56 -5.05 2.68
C THR A 205 -2.42 -3.97 2.04
N GLY A 206 -2.70 -4.08 0.73
CA GLY A 206 -3.58 -3.15 0.04
C GLY A 206 -5.01 -3.19 0.57
N PHE A 207 -5.49 -4.37 0.95
CA PHE A 207 -6.82 -4.54 1.53
C PHE A 207 -6.92 -3.88 2.91
N ASN A 208 -5.93 -4.10 3.77
CA ASN A 208 -5.86 -3.50 5.11
C ASN A 208 -5.81 -1.97 5.04
N GLN A 209 -5.11 -1.38 4.03
CA GLN A 209 -5.17 0.07 3.81
C GLN A 209 -6.58 0.55 3.40
N ASN A 210 -7.33 -0.26 2.64
CA ASN A 210 -8.72 0.08 2.30
C ASN A 210 -9.65 -0.02 3.52
N LEU A 211 -9.45 -0.99 4.42
CA LEU A 211 -10.20 -1.09 5.66
C LEU A 211 -10.03 0.16 6.53
N LYS A 212 -8.84 0.75 6.58
CA LYS A 212 -8.60 2.01 7.30
C LYS A 212 -9.41 3.19 6.73
N ILE A 213 -9.64 3.23 5.42
CA ILE A 213 -10.51 4.24 4.79
C ILE A 213 -11.96 4.03 5.24
N VAL A 214 -12.43 2.78 5.26
CA VAL A 214 -13.77 2.44 5.74
C VAL A 214 -13.94 2.75 7.22
N GLU A 215 -12.93 2.45 8.03
CA GLU A 215 -12.92 2.72 9.47
C GLU A 215 -12.95 4.22 9.79
N ALA A 216 -12.25 5.03 9.00
CA ALA A 216 -12.21 6.48 9.19
C ALA A 216 -13.56 7.17 8.90
N ASP A 217 -14.41 6.58 8.08
CA ASP A 217 -15.77 7.05 7.84
C ASP A 217 -16.67 6.67 9.02
N ARG A 218 -17.20 7.65 9.72
CA ARG A 218 -18.09 7.45 10.91
C ARG A 218 -19.57 7.47 10.58
N GLY A 219 -19.94 7.72 9.31
CA GLY A 219 -21.32 7.73 8.86
C GLY A 219 -21.89 6.33 8.59
N PRO A 220 -23.23 6.22 8.47
CA PRO A 220 -23.87 5.00 8.01
C PRO A 220 -23.32 4.60 6.63
N LYS A 221 -22.93 3.35 6.48
CA LYS A 221 -22.29 2.89 5.25
C LYS A 221 -22.63 1.45 4.88
N MET A 222 -22.54 1.18 3.60
CA MET A 222 -22.52 -0.17 3.03
C MET A 222 -21.12 -0.45 2.50
N VAL A 223 -20.58 -1.60 2.85
CA VAL A 223 -19.29 -2.09 2.35
C VAL A 223 -19.52 -3.38 1.59
N ALA A 224 -19.20 -3.42 0.31
CA ALA A 224 -19.29 -4.61 -0.50
C ALA A 224 -17.89 -5.05 -0.95
N PHE A 225 -17.47 -6.23 -0.55
CA PHE A 225 -16.22 -6.83 -0.96
C PHE A 225 -16.48 -7.85 -2.07
N PHE A 226 -15.76 -7.74 -3.19
CA PHE A 226 -15.84 -8.67 -4.30
C PHE A 226 -14.49 -9.38 -4.45
N ILE A 227 -14.46 -10.68 -4.19
CA ILE A 227 -13.28 -11.53 -4.36
C ILE A 227 -13.51 -12.49 -5.53
N ASN A 228 -12.57 -12.49 -6.47
CA ASN A 228 -12.59 -13.35 -7.63
C ASN A 228 -11.29 -14.17 -7.71
N ASP A 229 -11.34 -15.28 -8.48
CA ASP A 229 -10.24 -16.22 -8.68
C ASP A 229 -9.97 -16.49 -10.17
N GLN A 230 -10.28 -15.51 -11.02
CA GLN A 230 -10.00 -15.63 -12.45
C GLN A 230 -8.50 -15.45 -12.73
N VAL A 231 -8.08 -15.75 -13.97
CA VAL A 231 -6.66 -15.69 -14.37
C VAL A 231 -6.00 -14.35 -14.05
N ALA A 232 -6.73 -13.23 -14.14
CA ALA A 232 -6.21 -11.90 -13.83
C ALA A 232 -6.12 -11.62 -12.31
N ASP A 233 -6.96 -12.31 -11.51
CA ASP A 233 -7.08 -12.07 -10.07
C ASP A 233 -6.12 -12.94 -9.25
N GLY A 234 -5.59 -14.04 -9.84
CA GLY A 234 -4.89 -15.11 -9.15
C GLY A 234 -5.87 -16.15 -8.61
N ARG A 235 -5.46 -17.42 -8.61
CA ARG A 235 -6.31 -18.54 -8.17
C ARG A 235 -6.24 -18.79 -6.67
N ASP A 236 -5.10 -18.51 -6.07
CA ASP A 236 -4.93 -18.61 -4.63
C ASP A 236 -5.62 -17.43 -3.94
N ILE A 237 -6.59 -17.75 -3.11
CA ILE A 237 -7.33 -16.78 -2.28
C ILE A 237 -7.01 -16.93 -0.80
N SER A 238 -6.03 -17.74 -0.42
CA SER A 238 -5.66 -17.97 0.99
C SER A 238 -5.28 -16.65 1.70
N TRP A 239 -4.80 -15.68 0.96
CA TRP A 239 -4.44 -14.35 1.44
C TRP A 239 -5.59 -13.57 2.10
N ILE A 240 -6.87 -13.93 1.87
CA ILE A 240 -8.01 -13.29 2.57
C ILE A 240 -7.96 -13.51 4.09
N TRP A 241 -7.24 -14.56 4.55
CA TRP A 241 -7.06 -14.85 5.97
C TRP A 241 -6.04 -13.92 6.64
N ASP A 242 -5.21 -13.23 5.88
CA ASP A 242 -4.23 -12.24 6.35
C ASP A 242 -4.79 -10.81 6.36
N ILE A 243 -6.08 -10.64 6.03
CA ILE A 243 -6.76 -9.35 6.09
C ILE A 243 -7.33 -9.14 7.51
N ASP A 244 -7.11 -7.96 8.07
CA ASP A 244 -7.56 -7.56 9.41
C ASP A 244 -9.05 -7.15 9.41
N PHE A 245 -9.96 -8.01 8.90
CA PHE A 245 -11.40 -7.72 8.87
C PHE A 245 -11.98 -7.45 10.25
N GLU A 246 -11.36 -7.98 11.30
CA GLU A 246 -11.71 -7.77 12.69
C GLU A 246 -11.84 -6.27 13.05
N GLU A 247 -11.16 -5.39 12.34
CA GLU A 247 -11.26 -3.94 12.50
C GLU A 247 -12.64 -3.37 12.14
N LEU A 248 -13.41 -4.08 11.30
CA LEU A 248 -14.79 -3.72 10.96
C LEU A 248 -15.81 -4.30 11.94
N ALA A 249 -15.43 -5.25 12.80
CA ALA A 249 -16.33 -5.88 13.71
C ALA A 249 -16.88 -4.85 14.72
N GLY A 250 -18.20 -4.83 14.87
CA GLY A 250 -18.88 -3.94 15.83
C GLY A 250 -18.92 -2.46 15.40
N GLN A 251 -18.54 -2.11 14.18
CA GLN A 251 -18.78 -0.76 13.69
C GLN A 251 -20.28 -0.47 13.55
N PRO A 252 -20.81 0.58 14.21
CA PRO A 252 -22.23 0.89 14.13
C PRO A 252 -22.62 1.30 12.71
N ASP A 253 -23.87 1.03 12.36
CA ASP A 253 -24.49 1.45 11.10
C ASP A 253 -23.71 1.02 9.84
N THR A 254 -22.99 -0.11 9.93
CA THR A 254 -22.22 -0.67 8.82
C THR A 254 -22.84 -1.98 8.36
N VAL A 255 -23.26 -2.02 7.08
CA VAL A 255 -23.79 -3.24 6.44
C VAL A 255 -22.71 -3.80 5.51
N VAL A 256 -22.39 -5.09 5.67
CA VAL A 256 -21.33 -5.75 4.90
C VAL A 256 -21.90 -6.78 3.95
N PHE A 257 -21.42 -6.77 2.73
CA PHE A 257 -21.73 -7.75 1.67
C PHE A 257 -20.49 -8.46 1.16
N ALA A 258 -20.68 -9.73 0.85
CA ALA A 258 -19.67 -10.57 0.19
C ALA A 258 -20.15 -10.94 -1.23
N GLY A 259 -19.35 -10.60 -2.24
CA GLY A 259 -19.66 -10.84 -3.66
C GLY A 259 -18.46 -11.43 -4.42
N GLY A 260 -18.66 -11.68 -5.70
CA GLY A 260 -17.67 -12.27 -6.60
C GLY A 260 -17.73 -13.79 -6.65
N SER A 261 -16.83 -14.41 -7.45
CA SER A 261 -16.80 -15.87 -7.63
C SER A 261 -16.48 -16.61 -6.33
N ARG A 262 -15.81 -15.93 -5.36
CA ARG A 262 -15.41 -16.48 -4.06
C ARG A 262 -16.19 -15.85 -2.89
N ALA A 263 -17.43 -15.42 -3.14
CA ALA A 263 -18.28 -14.78 -2.14
C ALA A 263 -18.50 -15.65 -0.89
N HIS A 264 -18.65 -16.97 -1.06
CA HIS A 264 -18.87 -17.88 0.09
C HIS A 264 -17.62 -18.06 0.94
N ASP A 265 -16.43 -18.16 0.34
CA ASP A 265 -15.17 -18.22 1.09
C ASP A 265 -14.95 -16.92 1.88
N LEU A 266 -15.24 -15.79 1.26
CA LEU A 266 -15.18 -14.48 1.90
C LEU A 266 -16.20 -14.37 3.04
N ALA A 267 -17.44 -14.83 2.86
CA ALA A 267 -18.46 -14.81 3.90
C ALA A 267 -18.05 -15.66 5.12
N VAL A 268 -17.40 -16.82 4.88
CA VAL A 268 -16.80 -17.63 5.96
C VAL A 268 -15.73 -16.82 6.68
N ARG A 269 -14.77 -16.19 5.97
CA ARG A 269 -13.73 -15.36 6.59
C ARG A 269 -14.30 -14.20 7.41
N LEU A 270 -15.30 -13.50 6.88
CA LEU A 270 -15.98 -12.40 7.59
C LEU A 270 -16.68 -12.89 8.86
N LYS A 271 -17.32 -14.06 8.81
CA LYS A 271 -17.94 -14.67 10.00
C LYS A 271 -16.90 -14.97 11.09
N TYR A 272 -15.70 -15.45 10.72
CA TYR A 272 -14.62 -15.66 11.69
C TYR A 272 -14.09 -14.34 12.28
N ALA A 273 -14.20 -13.24 11.54
CA ALA A 273 -13.90 -11.90 12.03
C ALA A 273 -15.04 -11.29 12.90
N GLY A 274 -16.12 -12.03 13.14
CA GLY A 274 -17.27 -11.52 13.91
C GLY A 274 -18.20 -10.61 13.11
N ILE A 275 -18.18 -10.68 11.78
CA ILE A 275 -18.97 -9.85 10.87
C ILE A 275 -20.06 -10.70 10.21
N GLU A 276 -21.32 -10.31 10.36
CA GLU A 276 -22.39 -10.86 9.56
C GLU A 276 -22.41 -10.19 8.18
N ALA A 277 -22.16 -10.96 7.12
CA ALA A 277 -22.18 -10.48 5.75
C ALA A 277 -23.19 -11.27 4.91
N ALA A 278 -24.04 -10.56 4.18
CA ALA A 278 -24.92 -11.19 3.20
C ALA A 278 -24.19 -11.43 1.88
N VAL A 279 -24.37 -12.61 1.30
CA VAL A 279 -23.85 -12.92 -0.05
C VAL A 279 -24.71 -12.22 -1.10
N ILE A 280 -24.06 -11.58 -2.06
CA ILE A 280 -24.70 -10.88 -3.19
C ILE A 280 -24.15 -11.41 -4.52
N GLU A 281 -25.00 -11.42 -5.54
CA GLU A 281 -24.64 -11.88 -6.88
C GLU A 281 -24.03 -10.76 -7.74
N SER A 282 -24.44 -9.51 -7.48
CA SER A 282 -24.00 -8.35 -8.25
C SER A 282 -24.01 -7.07 -7.42
N ILE A 283 -23.45 -6.01 -7.96
CA ILE A 283 -23.51 -4.68 -7.34
C ILE A 283 -24.95 -4.13 -7.35
N GLU A 284 -25.76 -4.47 -8.33
CA GLU A 284 -27.17 -4.11 -8.43
C GLU A 284 -27.98 -4.75 -7.30
N ASP A 285 -27.69 -6.02 -6.95
CA ASP A 285 -28.30 -6.70 -5.79
C ASP A 285 -27.93 -5.99 -4.49
N ALA A 286 -26.69 -5.55 -4.33
CA ALA A 286 -26.26 -4.76 -3.18
C ALA A 286 -27.07 -3.46 -3.05
N PHE A 287 -27.25 -2.71 -4.14
CA PHE A 287 -28.02 -1.47 -4.14
C PHE A 287 -29.52 -1.71 -3.88
N ALA A 288 -30.09 -2.79 -4.42
CA ALA A 288 -31.48 -3.15 -4.17
C ALA A 288 -31.74 -3.43 -2.69
N ARG A 289 -30.85 -4.21 -2.05
CA ARG A 289 -30.94 -4.53 -0.61
C ARG A 289 -30.73 -3.29 0.26
N LEU A 290 -29.81 -2.41 -0.11
CA LEU A 290 -29.58 -1.15 0.60
C LEU A 290 -30.82 -0.25 0.52
N GLY A 291 -31.53 -0.19 -0.62
CA GLY A 291 -32.79 0.53 -0.77
C GLY A 291 -33.88 0.00 0.16
N ALA A 292 -33.95 -1.30 0.38
CA ALA A 292 -34.89 -1.94 1.30
C ALA A 292 -34.58 -1.69 2.79
N LEU A 293 -33.30 -1.49 3.13
CA LEU A 293 -32.87 -1.20 4.51
C LEU A 293 -33.07 0.26 4.94
N THR A 294 -33.26 1.16 3.98
CA THR A 294 -33.39 2.61 4.22
C THR A 294 -34.80 3.15 3.94
N ALA A 295 -35.77 2.29 3.60
CA ALA A 295 -37.20 2.57 3.44
C ALA A 295 -37.95 2.24 4.73
#